data_4f908340b97a9d6f89bc266cb15be51b
#
_entry.id   4f908340b97a9d6f89bc266cb15be51b
#
_cell.length_a   1.000
_cell.length_b   1.000
_cell.length_c   1.000
_cell.angle_alpha   90.00
_cell.angle_beta   90.00
_cell.angle_gamma   90.00
#
_symmetry.space_group_name_H-M   'P 1'
#
loop_
_entity.id
_entity.type
_entity.pdbx_description
1 polymer ?
#
loop_
_entity_poly.entity_id
_entity_poly.type
_entity_poly.pdbx_seq_one_letter_code
_entity_poly.pdbx_strand_id
1 'polypeptide(L)'
;MSGFKRPSPRAATSAAVVSCLGLAATLQPAHAYRPFDGTDAAVAKEGEMEVELQPAGASRQNGQTTLIAPDVVLNFGLSKQWEAVFEGKLETPLSPSGPSSLTSAGAFLKGVLREGSLQDKSGPSIATEFGVLFPETQGDSGFGASLLGIVSQRWDWGTIHLNAGTALTRDHHGDIFLGAIVEGPSKWKVRPVAEVFYEEEFTQSHTVSGLVGAIWQVSDDLSFDVGLRHAITGGHQVNEIRAGLTFGFPLRAGSSVGRNETSRK
;
A
#
# COMPACT_ATOMS: atom_id res chain seq x y z
N MET A 1 62.79 45.95 24.89
CA MET A 1 61.79 45.76 23.84
C MET A 1 61.13 44.43 24.10
N SER A 2 59.93 44.48 24.67
CA SER A 2 59.22 43.31 25.17
C SER A 2 58.27 42.73 24.09
N GLY A 3 58.47 41.46 23.78
CA GLY A 3 57.63 40.70 22.87
C GLY A 3 56.49 39.99 23.60
N PHE A 4 55.26 40.45 23.38
CA PHE A 4 54.07 39.84 23.95
C PHE A 4 53.69 38.57 23.15
N LYS A 5 53.74 37.41 23.78
CA LYS A 5 53.19 36.15 23.25
C LYS A 5 51.72 36.04 23.62
N ARG A 6 50.84 35.95 22.60
CA ARG A 6 49.41 35.63 22.78
C ARG A 6 49.23 34.12 22.99
N PRO A 7 48.36 33.68 23.89
CA PRO A 7 48.01 32.26 24.01
C PRO A 7 46.92 31.88 22.98
N SER A 8 47.09 30.72 22.36
CA SER A 8 46.11 30.09 21.46
C SER A 8 44.93 29.49 22.26
N PRO A 9 43.69 29.62 21.74
CA PRO A 9 42.54 28.93 22.35
C PRO A 9 42.58 27.44 22.05
N ARG A 10 42.54 26.62 23.10
CA ARG A 10 42.29 25.19 23.03
C ARG A 10 40.81 24.98 22.64
N ALA A 11 40.58 24.36 21.50
CA ALA A 11 39.27 23.87 21.11
C ALA A 11 38.91 22.66 21.99
N ALA A 12 37.89 22.80 22.79
CA ALA A 12 37.26 21.68 23.51
C ALA A 12 36.31 20.99 22.58
N THR A 13 36.67 19.79 22.13
CA THR A 13 35.83 18.91 21.35
C THR A 13 34.89 18.17 22.31
N SER A 14 33.65 18.62 22.42
CA SER A 14 32.59 17.89 23.13
C SER A 14 32.08 16.77 22.23
N ALA A 15 32.48 15.54 22.52
CA ALA A 15 31.88 14.34 21.92
C ALA A 15 30.51 14.11 22.56
N ALA A 16 29.45 14.42 21.83
CA ALA A 16 28.10 14.02 22.18
C ALA A 16 27.92 12.53 21.81
N VAL A 17 27.96 11.66 22.81
CA VAL A 17 27.57 10.24 22.68
C VAL A 17 26.06 10.20 22.65
N VAL A 18 25.48 10.00 21.45
CA VAL A 18 24.06 9.71 21.28
C VAL A 18 23.86 8.26 21.65
N SER A 19 23.36 8.01 22.86
CA SER A 19 22.90 6.68 23.29
C SER A 19 21.52 6.42 22.66
N CYS A 20 21.50 5.73 21.53
CA CYS A 20 20.29 5.09 21.01
C CYS A 20 19.99 3.85 21.86
N LEU A 21 19.22 4.01 22.94
CA LEU A 21 18.60 2.90 23.66
C LEU A 21 17.41 2.42 22.81
N GLY A 22 17.60 1.22 22.21
CA GLY A 22 16.58 0.54 21.45
C GLY A 22 15.38 0.17 22.32
N LEU A 23 14.23 0.75 22.02
CA LEU A 23 12.95 0.13 22.34
C LEU A 23 12.76 -0.98 21.30
N ALA A 24 12.94 -2.23 21.71
CA ALA A 24 12.48 -3.38 20.95
C ALA A 24 10.95 -3.43 21.09
N ALA A 25 10.25 -2.58 20.34
CA ALA A 25 8.88 -2.84 19.99
C ALA A 25 8.90 -4.05 19.05
N THR A 26 8.07 -5.05 19.28
CA THR A 26 7.82 -6.13 18.34
C THR A 26 7.11 -5.53 17.14
N LEU A 27 7.89 -5.00 16.20
CA LEU A 27 7.40 -4.44 14.96
C LEU A 27 6.91 -5.61 14.11
N GLN A 28 5.63 -5.64 13.83
CA GLN A 28 5.10 -6.50 12.78
C GLN A 28 5.42 -5.80 11.45
N PRO A 29 5.83 -6.55 10.42
CA PRO A 29 6.16 -5.97 9.14
C PRO A 29 4.94 -5.22 8.56
N ALA A 30 5.19 -4.05 7.97
CA ALA A 30 4.22 -3.38 7.11
C ALA A 30 3.82 -4.34 5.99
N HIS A 31 2.54 -4.56 5.81
CA HIS A 31 2.02 -5.44 4.77
C HIS A 31 1.75 -4.61 3.52
N ALA A 32 2.74 -4.55 2.62
CA ALA A 32 2.55 -3.95 1.31
C ALA A 32 1.46 -4.68 0.54
N TYR A 33 0.55 -3.90 -0.04
CA TYR A 33 -0.52 -4.36 -0.94
C TYR A 33 -0.09 -4.35 -2.38
N ARG A 34 0.92 -3.54 -2.67
CA ARG A 34 1.53 -3.44 -3.97
C ARG A 34 2.35 -4.71 -4.29
N PRO A 35 2.43 -5.11 -5.59
CA PRO A 35 1.96 -4.39 -6.79
C PRO A 35 0.58 -4.83 -7.31
N PHE A 36 -0.31 -5.35 -6.48
CA PHE A 36 -1.55 -6.01 -6.86
C PHE A 36 -2.71 -5.04 -7.20
N ASP A 37 -3.76 -5.57 -7.85
CA ASP A 37 -5.06 -4.93 -8.01
C ASP A 37 -6.04 -5.36 -6.90
N GLY A 38 -5.84 -6.53 -6.34
CA GLY A 38 -6.57 -7.02 -5.16
C GLY A 38 -5.92 -6.64 -3.84
N THR A 39 -6.41 -7.11 -2.69
CA THR A 39 -6.03 -6.74 -1.33
C THR A 39 -5.97 -7.92 -0.35
N ASP A 40 -5.29 -7.80 0.86
CA ASP A 40 -5.22 -8.86 1.90
C ASP A 40 -6.21 -8.62 3.05
N ALA A 41 -6.31 -9.52 3.98
CA ALA A 41 -7.15 -9.40 5.15
C ALA A 41 -6.40 -8.86 6.39
N ALA A 42 -5.40 -7.97 6.19
CA ALA A 42 -4.77 -7.23 7.28
C ALA A 42 -5.20 -5.76 7.26
N VAL A 43 -4.88 -5.02 8.30
CA VAL A 43 -5.10 -3.57 8.43
C VAL A 43 -3.85 -2.94 9.03
N ALA A 44 -3.59 -1.68 8.71
CA ALA A 44 -2.51 -0.90 9.30
C ALA A 44 -2.66 -0.86 10.83
N LYS A 45 -1.54 -0.81 11.55
CA LYS A 45 -1.55 -0.82 13.01
C LYS A 45 -2.22 0.43 13.57
N GLU A 46 -2.94 0.26 14.68
CA GLU A 46 -3.63 1.36 15.35
C GLU A 46 -2.70 2.54 15.65
N GLY A 47 -3.04 3.72 15.14
CA GLY A 47 -2.26 4.95 15.29
C GLY A 47 -1.05 5.05 14.37
N GLU A 48 -0.89 4.15 13.40
CA GLU A 48 0.11 4.22 12.33
C GLU A 48 -0.56 4.62 11.01
N MET A 49 0.23 5.18 10.11
CA MET A 49 -0.11 5.37 8.70
C MET A 49 0.85 4.54 7.86
N GLU A 50 0.30 3.76 6.95
CA GLU A 50 1.05 3.07 5.92
C GLU A 50 0.80 3.76 4.58
N VAL A 51 1.87 4.03 3.85
CA VAL A 51 1.85 4.68 2.54
C VAL A 51 2.36 3.70 1.50
N GLU A 52 1.54 3.42 0.52
CA GLU A 52 1.91 2.68 -0.66
C GLU A 52 2.06 3.67 -1.82
N LEU A 53 3.24 3.73 -2.39
CA LEU A 53 3.57 4.72 -3.41
C LEU A 53 4.16 4.04 -4.65
N GLN A 54 3.53 4.24 -5.80
CA GLN A 54 4.17 4.03 -7.10
C GLN A 54 4.63 5.38 -7.64
N PRO A 55 5.92 5.71 -7.53
CA PRO A 55 6.43 6.97 -8.05
C PRO A 55 6.40 7.03 -9.57
N ALA A 56 6.47 5.86 -10.23
CA ALA A 56 6.34 5.75 -11.68
C ALA A 56 5.96 4.34 -12.11
N GLY A 57 5.04 4.27 -13.06
CA GLY A 57 4.65 3.09 -13.80
C GLY A 57 4.25 3.49 -15.21
N ALA A 58 4.08 2.52 -16.08
CA ALA A 58 3.62 2.78 -17.44
C ALA A 58 2.72 1.66 -17.92
N SER A 59 1.64 2.03 -18.60
CA SER A 59 0.77 1.10 -19.31
C SER A 59 0.80 1.35 -20.82
N ARG A 60 0.53 0.29 -21.59
CA ARG A 60 0.40 0.35 -23.03
C ARG A 60 -0.83 -0.44 -23.49
N GLN A 61 -1.73 0.25 -24.17
CA GLN A 61 -2.95 -0.30 -24.74
C GLN A 61 -3.19 0.29 -26.13
N ASN A 62 -3.47 -0.51 -27.15
CA ASN A 62 -3.80 -0.05 -28.51
C ASN A 62 -2.81 0.96 -29.11
N GLY A 63 -1.52 0.83 -28.81
CA GLY A 63 -0.51 1.78 -29.28
C GLY A 63 -0.39 3.05 -28.44
N GLN A 64 -1.33 3.32 -27.55
CA GLN A 64 -1.23 4.40 -26.56
C GLN A 64 -0.33 3.97 -25.41
N THR A 65 0.55 4.86 -24.97
CA THR A 65 1.37 4.71 -23.77
C THR A 65 0.94 5.76 -22.76
N THR A 66 0.65 5.32 -21.53
CA THR A 66 0.24 6.17 -20.41
C THR A 66 1.25 6.02 -19.28
N LEU A 67 1.74 7.14 -18.77
CA LEU A 67 2.50 7.21 -17.52
C LEU A 67 1.51 7.20 -16.35
N ILE A 68 1.77 6.36 -15.36
CA ILE A 68 1.03 6.29 -14.09
C ILE A 68 1.98 6.77 -13.00
N ALA A 69 1.84 8.04 -12.58
CA ALA A 69 2.77 8.66 -11.62
C ALA A 69 2.23 9.97 -11.03
N PRO A 70 2.04 10.06 -9.69
CA PRO A 70 2.08 8.95 -8.73
C PRO A 70 0.80 8.10 -8.74
N ASP A 71 0.90 6.88 -8.18
CA ASP A 71 -0.21 6.10 -7.69
C ASP A 71 -0.01 5.92 -6.19
N VAL A 72 -0.99 6.28 -5.38
CA VAL A 72 -0.85 6.40 -3.92
C VAL A 72 -2.02 5.75 -3.22
N VAL A 73 -1.71 4.92 -2.20
CA VAL A 73 -2.68 4.45 -1.22
C VAL A 73 -2.19 4.86 0.16
N LEU A 74 -3.09 5.41 0.97
CA LEU A 74 -2.86 5.84 2.35
C LEU A 74 -3.76 5.03 3.27
N ASN A 75 -3.16 4.17 4.11
CA ASN A 75 -3.84 3.32 5.05
C ASN A 75 -3.66 3.87 6.46
N PHE A 76 -4.76 4.27 7.12
CA PHE A 76 -4.76 4.83 8.48
C PHE A 76 -5.33 3.81 9.45
N GLY A 77 -4.50 3.24 10.32
CA GLY A 77 -4.93 2.31 11.37
C GLY A 77 -5.77 3.02 12.43
N LEU A 78 -7.07 2.79 12.41
CA LEU A 78 -8.04 3.37 13.34
C LEU A 78 -8.15 2.56 14.64
N SER A 79 -8.00 1.25 14.54
CA SER A 79 -8.02 0.29 15.64
C SER A 79 -7.29 -0.99 15.20
N LYS A 80 -7.23 -1.99 16.07
CA LYS A 80 -6.67 -3.31 15.74
C LYS A 80 -7.40 -4.04 14.62
N GLN A 81 -8.64 -3.64 14.30
CA GLN A 81 -9.50 -4.32 13.34
C GLN A 81 -9.97 -3.43 12.20
N TRP A 82 -9.73 -2.12 12.25
CA TRP A 82 -10.23 -1.18 11.25
C TRP A 82 -9.18 -0.19 10.81
N GLU A 83 -9.15 0.05 9.51
CA GLU A 83 -8.39 1.14 8.89
C GLU A 83 -9.27 1.97 7.95
N ALA A 84 -8.88 3.23 7.75
CA ALA A 84 -9.40 4.06 6.68
C ALA A 84 -8.37 4.08 5.55
N VAL A 85 -8.85 3.88 4.33
CA VAL A 85 -8.05 3.82 3.11
C VAL A 85 -8.41 4.98 2.19
N PHE A 86 -7.41 5.68 1.66
CA PHE A 86 -7.58 6.69 0.63
C PHE A 86 -6.64 6.38 -0.52
N GLU A 87 -7.16 6.37 -1.73
CA GLU A 87 -6.37 6.03 -2.90
C GLU A 87 -6.60 6.99 -4.05
N GLY A 88 -5.68 6.97 -5.02
CA GLY A 88 -5.81 7.69 -6.28
C GLY A 88 -4.53 7.66 -7.08
N LYS A 89 -4.66 7.66 -8.40
CA LYS A 89 -3.53 7.66 -9.31
C LYS A 89 -3.65 8.77 -10.34
N LEU A 90 -2.51 9.32 -10.74
CA LEU A 90 -2.40 10.27 -11.83
C LEU A 90 -1.95 9.56 -13.09
N GLU A 91 -2.79 9.59 -14.11
CA GLU A 91 -2.52 9.03 -15.42
C GLU A 91 -2.26 10.14 -16.43
N THR A 92 -1.17 10.03 -17.20
CA THR A 92 -0.76 11.00 -18.21
C THR A 92 -0.49 10.29 -19.52
N PRO A 93 -1.35 10.46 -20.56
CA PRO A 93 -1.09 9.93 -21.88
C PRO A 93 0.19 10.55 -22.49
N LEU A 94 1.17 9.69 -22.86
CA LEU A 94 2.43 10.12 -23.44
C LEU A 94 2.42 10.03 -24.97
N SER A 95 1.72 9.03 -25.52
CA SER A 95 1.68 8.82 -26.97
C SER A 95 0.35 8.13 -27.36
N PRO A 96 -0.58 8.86 -28.09
CA PRO A 96 -0.54 10.30 -28.27
C PRO A 96 -0.60 11.06 -26.94
N SER A 97 0.01 12.24 -26.87
CA SER A 97 0.00 13.06 -25.66
C SER A 97 -1.39 13.63 -25.38
N GLY A 98 -1.74 13.70 -24.11
CA GLY A 98 -3.05 14.19 -23.63
C GLY A 98 -2.94 14.84 -22.24
N PRO A 99 -4.05 15.42 -21.76
CA PRO A 99 -4.10 15.94 -20.40
C PRO A 99 -3.96 14.82 -19.37
N SER A 100 -3.39 15.15 -18.21
CA SER A 100 -3.35 14.22 -17.07
C SER A 100 -4.72 14.10 -16.44
N SER A 101 -5.06 12.91 -15.95
CA SER A 101 -6.30 12.62 -15.21
C SER A 101 -5.95 12.04 -13.84
N LEU A 102 -6.64 12.52 -12.80
CA LEU A 102 -6.73 11.81 -11.53
C LEU A 102 -7.82 10.74 -11.69
N THR A 103 -7.41 9.48 -11.59
CA THR A 103 -8.26 8.31 -11.76
C THR A 103 -8.22 7.43 -10.51
N SER A 104 -9.14 6.49 -10.40
CA SER A 104 -9.24 5.53 -9.28
C SER A 104 -9.22 6.19 -7.89
N ALA A 105 -9.61 7.46 -7.77
CA ALA A 105 -9.70 8.12 -6.48
C ALA A 105 -10.87 7.58 -5.67
N GLY A 106 -10.63 7.30 -4.38
CA GLY A 106 -11.64 6.75 -3.49
C GLY A 106 -11.30 6.90 -2.01
N ALA A 107 -12.30 6.61 -1.17
CA ALA A 107 -12.16 6.53 0.28
C ALA A 107 -12.95 5.33 0.80
N PHE A 108 -12.27 4.49 1.60
CA PHE A 108 -12.81 3.20 2.04
C PHE A 108 -12.57 2.99 3.52
N LEU A 109 -13.37 2.08 4.09
CA LEU A 109 -13.13 1.46 5.38
C LEU A 109 -12.88 -0.02 5.16
N LYS A 110 -11.75 -0.51 5.68
CA LYS A 110 -11.40 -1.92 5.68
C LYS A 110 -11.45 -2.46 7.11
N GLY A 111 -12.07 -3.61 7.27
CA GLY A 111 -12.27 -4.21 8.58
C GLY A 111 -12.00 -5.69 8.62
N VAL A 112 -11.22 -6.14 9.62
CA VAL A 112 -10.97 -7.55 9.91
C VAL A 112 -12.18 -8.12 10.64
N LEU A 113 -12.94 -8.98 9.96
CA LEU A 113 -14.13 -9.64 10.53
C LEU A 113 -13.75 -10.89 11.31
N ARG A 114 -12.65 -11.55 10.92
CA ARG A 114 -12.08 -12.71 11.60
C ARG A 114 -10.57 -12.65 11.58
N GLU A 115 -9.95 -12.60 12.74
CA GLU A 115 -8.51 -12.78 12.89
C GLU A 115 -8.12 -14.23 12.55
N GLY A 116 -7.05 -14.37 11.78
CA GLY A 116 -6.53 -15.66 11.32
C GLY A 116 -5.01 -15.60 11.16
N SER A 117 -4.49 -16.29 10.17
CA SER A 117 -3.05 -16.47 9.97
C SER A 117 -2.27 -15.18 9.71
N LEU A 118 -2.92 -14.11 9.24
CA LEU A 118 -2.26 -12.79 9.09
C LEU A 118 -2.12 -12.04 10.43
N GLN A 119 -2.96 -12.37 11.41
CA GLN A 119 -2.92 -11.83 12.78
C GLN A 119 -2.36 -12.86 13.78
N ASP A 120 -1.53 -13.82 13.29
CA ASP A 120 -0.89 -14.88 14.07
C ASP A 120 -1.88 -15.77 14.85
N LYS A 121 -3.09 -15.93 14.29
CA LYS A 121 -4.12 -16.86 14.79
C LYS A 121 -4.28 -18.06 13.84
N SER A 122 -5.01 -19.07 14.27
CA SER A 122 -5.29 -20.26 13.46
C SER A 122 -6.35 -20.00 12.40
N GLY A 123 -6.17 -20.62 11.22
CA GLY A 123 -7.10 -20.57 10.10
C GLY A 123 -7.07 -19.27 9.30
N PRO A 124 -7.98 -19.06 8.35
CA PRO A 124 -7.98 -17.93 7.47
C PRO A 124 -8.35 -16.63 8.19
N SER A 125 -7.69 -15.53 7.80
CA SER A 125 -8.09 -14.16 8.09
C SER A 125 -9.19 -13.77 7.12
N ILE A 126 -10.24 -13.10 7.62
CA ILE A 126 -11.37 -12.65 6.80
C ILE A 126 -11.57 -11.17 7.04
N ALA A 127 -11.62 -10.39 5.98
CA ALA A 127 -11.87 -8.95 6.03
C ALA A 127 -12.90 -8.53 4.99
N THR A 128 -13.38 -7.32 5.13
CA THR A 128 -14.18 -6.62 4.14
C THR A 128 -13.66 -5.21 3.97
N GLU A 129 -13.78 -4.68 2.75
CA GLU A 129 -13.52 -3.29 2.45
C GLU A 129 -14.72 -2.72 1.70
N PHE A 130 -15.14 -1.51 2.05
CA PHE A 130 -16.26 -0.84 1.38
C PHE A 130 -16.03 0.66 1.39
N GLY A 131 -16.50 1.34 0.35
CA GLY A 131 -16.28 2.77 0.26
C GLY A 131 -16.89 3.43 -0.96
N VAL A 132 -16.45 4.65 -1.18
CA VAL A 132 -16.95 5.55 -2.23
C VAL A 132 -15.84 5.79 -3.24
N LEU A 133 -16.21 5.68 -4.52
CA LEU A 133 -15.38 6.03 -5.65
C LEU A 133 -15.67 7.50 -6.01
N PHE A 134 -14.62 8.33 -6.05
CA PHE A 134 -14.75 9.74 -6.40
C PHE A 134 -14.70 9.96 -7.90
N PRO A 135 -15.32 11.04 -8.41
CA PRO A 135 -15.24 11.41 -9.82
C PRO A 135 -13.81 11.52 -10.33
N GLU A 136 -13.58 11.12 -11.55
CA GLU A 136 -12.33 11.36 -12.26
C GLU A 136 -12.24 12.79 -12.76
N THR A 137 -11.02 13.31 -12.90
CA THR A 137 -10.85 14.68 -13.42
C THR A 137 -10.98 14.77 -14.94
N GLN A 138 -10.81 13.64 -15.63
CA GLN A 138 -11.06 13.43 -17.05
C GLN A 138 -11.70 12.04 -17.20
N GLY A 139 -12.86 11.92 -17.79
CA GLY A 139 -13.59 10.65 -17.92
C GLY A 139 -14.84 10.62 -17.04
N ASP A 140 -14.98 9.59 -16.23
CA ASP A 140 -16.18 9.30 -15.46
C ASP A 140 -16.40 10.28 -14.31
N SER A 141 -17.40 11.12 -14.42
CA SER A 141 -17.64 12.26 -13.53
C SER A 141 -18.60 11.97 -12.37
N GLY A 142 -19.13 10.74 -12.27
CA GLY A 142 -20.05 10.33 -11.21
C GLY A 142 -19.33 9.83 -9.96
N PHE A 143 -20.13 9.61 -8.92
CA PHE A 143 -19.69 8.87 -7.72
C PHE A 143 -20.12 7.41 -7.86
N GLY A 144 -19.24 6.52 -7.44
CA GLY A 144 -19.53 5.10 -7.30
C GLY A 144 -19.41 4.61 -5.87
N ALA A 145 -19.63 3.33 -5.67
CA ALA A 145 -19.43 2.66 -4.38
C ALA A 145 -18.99 1.23 -4.61
N SER A 146 -18.17 0.68 -3.71
CA SER A 146 -17.71 -0.69 -3.79
C SER A 146 -17.82 -1.42 -2.46
N LEU A 147 -17.87 -2.74 -2.55
CA LEU A 147 -17.83 -3.68 -1.43
C LEU A 147 -16.98 -4.88 -1.85
N LEU A 148 -15.96 -5.20 -1.07
CA LEU A 148 -15.03 -6.30 -1.27
C LEU A 148 -15.00 -7.21 -0.06
N GLY A 149 -15.10 -8.50 -0.28
CA GLY A 149 -14.82 -9.57 0.68
C GLY A 149 -13.45 -10.16 0.42
N ILE A 150 -12.67 -10.38 1.48
CA ILE A 150 -11.27 -10.78 1.42
C ILE A 150 -11.05 -11.96 2.34
N VAL A 151 -10.37 -13.00 1.82
CA VAL A 151 -9.95 -14.17 2.59
C VAL A 151 -8.46 -14.39 2.35
N SER A 152 -7.68 -14.41 3.44
CA SER A 152 -6.22 -14.60 3.37
C SER A 152 -5.80 -15.76 4.25
N GLN A 153 -4.91 -16.62 3.73
CA GLN A 153 -4.33 -17.71 4.49
C GLN A 153 -2.83 -17.78 4.24
N ARG A 154 -2.06 -17.78 5.32
CA ARG A 154 -0.60 -17.96 5.31
C ARG A 154 -0.24 -19.37 5.70
N TRP A 155 0.74 -19.94 4.99
CA TRP A 155 1.43 -21.19 5.28
C TRP A 155 2.94 -20.96 5.27
N ASP A 156 3.72 -21.94 5.63
CA ASP A 156 5.20 -21.83 5.61
C ASP A 156 5.76 -21.63 4.19
N TRP A 157 5.08 -22.13 3.18
CA TRP A 157 5.51 -22.03 1.78
C TRP A 157 5.02 -20.76 1.06
N GLY A 158 4.09 -20.01 1.64
CA GLY A 158 3.55 -18.81 1.02
C GLY A 158 2.21 -18.38 1.59
N THR A 159 1.64 -17.31 1.03
CA THR A 159 0.33 -16.76 1.39
C THR A 159 -0.56 -16.70 0.16
N ILE A 160 -1.85 -17.00 0.34
CA ILE A 160 -2.89 -16.84 -0.69
C ILE A 160 -3.91 -15.84 -0.17
N HIS A 161 -4.32 -14.89 -1.05
CA HIS A 161 -5.42 -13.97 -0.80
C HIS A 161 -6.45 -14.16 -1.90
N LEU A 162 -7.71 -14.30 -1.50
CA LEU A 162 -8.86 -14.39 -2.39
C LEU A 162 -9.72 -13.14 -2.19
N ASN A 163 -10.10 -12.52 -3.27
CA ASN A 163 -10.89 -11.30 -3.30
C ASN A 163 -12.15 -11.54 -4.12
N ALA A 164 -13.30 -11.11 -3.60
CA ALA A 164 -14.58 -11.14 -4.31
C ALA A 164 -15.35 -9.86 -4.00
N GLY A 165 -15.64 -9.08 -5.01
CA GLY A 165 -16.24 -7.76 -4.86
C GLY A 165 -17.36 -7.47 -5.84
N THR A 166 -18.08 -6.40 -5.53
CA THR A 166 -19.06 -5.78 -6.40
C THR A 166 -19.00 -4.27 -6.26
N ALA A 167 -19.30 -3.55 -7.32
CA ALA A 167 -19.35 -2.10 -7.30
C ALA A 167 -20.56 -1.57 -8.10
N LEU A 168 -20.95 -0.37 -7.75
CA LEU A 168 -21.62 0.55 -8.65
C LEU A 168 -20.53 1.49 -9.17
N THR A 169 -20.23 1.43 -10.46
CA THR A 169 -19.17 2.24 -11.07
C THR A 169 -19.54 3.74 -11.07
N ARG A 170 -18.60 4.59 -11.46
CA ARG A 170 -18.82 6.04 -11.58
C ARG A 170 -19.88 6.38 -12.61
N ASP A 171 -20.02 5.56 -13.64
CA ASP A 171 -21.06 5.65 -14.68
C ASP A 171 -22.36 4.92 -14.32
N HIS A 172 -22.45 4.45 -13.06
CA HIS A 172 -23.62 3.77 -12.50
C HIS A 172 -23.93 2.41 -13.15
N HIS A 173 -22.91 1.71 -13.65
CA HIS A 173 -23.01 0.31 -14.05
C HIS A 173 -22.69 -0.59 -12.86
N GLY A 174 -23.30 -1.76 -12.83
CA GLY A 174 -22.91 -2.79 -11.86
C GLY A 174 -21.60 -3.44 -12.28
N ASP A 175 -20.75 -3.75 -11.31
CA ASP A 175 -19.46 -4.40 -11.51
C ASP A 175 -19.26 -5.56 -10.56
N ILE A 176 -18.53 -6.59 -11.00
CA ILE A 176 -18.03 -7.69 -10.17
C ILE A 176 -16.54 -7.87 -10.36
N PHE A 177 -15.83 -8.14 -9.27
CA PHE A 177 -14.40 -8.43 -9.23
C PHE A 177 -14.14 -9.76 -8.53
N LEU A 178 -13.31 -10.63 -9.13
CA LEU A 178 -12.85 -11.90 -8.56
C LEU A 178 -11.34 -11.99 -8.74
N GLY A 179 -10.58 -12.00 -7.66
CA GLY A 179 -9.11 -12.01 -7.68
C GLY A 179 -8.50 -13.07 -6.79
N ALA A 180 -7.32 -13.53 -7.18
CA ALA A 180 -6.48 -14.41 -6.39
C ALA A 180 -5.02 -13.98 -6.48
N ILE A 181 -4.40 -13.77 -5.31
CA ILE A 181 -3.00 -13.39 -5.13
C ILE A 181 -2.27 -14.54 -4.47
N VAL A 182 -1.04 -14.80 -4.91
CA VAL A 182 -0.12 -15.75 -4.29
C VAL A 182 1.20 -15.04 -4.02
N GLU A 183 1.65 -15.08 -2.77
CA GLU A 183 2.96 -14.62 -2.35
C GLU A 183 3.84 -15.78 -1.90
N GLY A 184 5.14 -15.69 -2.16
CA GLY A 184 6.14 -16.59 -1.60
C GLY A 184 6.24 -16.51 -0.07
N PRO A 185 7.12 -17.35 0.55
CA PRO A 185 7.25 -17.42 1.99
C PRO A 185 7.49 -16.06 2.65
N SER A 186 6.70 -15.69 3.65
CA SER A 186 6.77 -14.39 4.35
C SER A 186 8.13 -14.13 5.02
N LYS A 187 8.90 -15.17 5.32
CA LYS A 187 10.25 -15.09 5.89
C LYS A 187 11.34 -14.73 4.88
N TRP A 188 11.03 -14.75 3.59
CA TRP A 188 12.00 -14.37 2.55
C TRP A 188 12.09 -12.86 2.43
N LYS A 189 13.33 -12.36 2.33
CA LYS A 189 13.56 -10.93 2.09
C LYS A 189 13.06 -10.48 0.72
N VAL A 190 13.13 -11.35 -0.28
CA VAL A 190 12.56 -11.12 -1.61
C VAL A 190 11.52 -12.22 -1.84
N ARG A 191 10.27 -11.84 -1.91
CA ARG A 191 9.13 -12.73 -2.13
C ARG A 191 8.68 -12.62 -3.59
N PRO A 192 8.67 -13.70 -4.37
CA PRO A 192 7.96 -13.73 -5.65
C PRO A 192 6.46 -13.61 -5.39
N VAL A 193 5.78 -12.91 -6.28
CA VAL A 193 4.34 -12.68 -6.19
C VAL A 193 3.68 -12.88 -7.54
N ALA A 194 2.42 -13.30 -7.51
CA ALA A 194 1.57 -13.39 -8.70
C ALA A 194 0.13 -13.07 -8.34
N GLU A 195 -0.60 -12.50 -9.28
CA GLU A 195 -2.04 -12.26 -9.19
C GLU A 195 -2.72 -12.66 -10.50
N VAL A 196 -3.94 -13.14 -10.39
CA VAL A 196 -4.88 -13.26 -11.49
C VAL A 196 -6.22 -12.69 -11.04
N PHE A 197 -6.91 -11.96 -11.92
CA PHE A 197 -8.27 -11.52 -11.64
C PHE A 197 -9.16 -11.52 -12.89
N TYR A 198 -10.45 -11.58 -12.63
CA TYR A 198 -11.54 -11.32 -13.56
C TYR A 198 -12.38 -10.17 -13.00
N GLU A 199 -12.70 -9.22 -13.85
CA GLU A 199 -13.59 -8.09 -13.57
C GLU A 199 -14.57 -7.94 -14.71
N GLU A 200 -15.85 -7.65 -14.41
CA GLU A 200 -16.88 -7.41 -15.39
C GLU A 200 -17.73 -6.23 -14.98
N GLU A 201 -17.60 -5.15 -15.72
CA GLU A 201 -18.52 -4.04 -15.70
C GLU A 201 -19.67 -4.33 -16.68
N PHE A 202 -20.85 -4.63 -16.12
CA PHE A 202 -21.99 -5.12 -16.88
C PHE A 202 -22.38 -4.16 -17.99
N THR A 203 -22.61 -4.70 -19.18
CA THR A 203 -22.96 -3.98 -20.41
C THR A 203 -21.85 -3.13 -21.01
N GLN A 204 -20.67 -3.04 -20.38
CA GLN A 204 -19.54 -2.23 -20.84
C GLN A 204 -18.36 -3.10 -21.30
N SER A 205 -17.66 -3.70 -20.38
CA SER A 205 -16.45 -4.48 -20.68
C SER A 205 -16.16 -5.53 -19.64
N HIS A 206 -15.31 -6.48 -19.98
CA HIS A 206 -14.69 -7.41 -19.05
C HIS A 206 -13.18 -7.35 -19.15
N THR A 207 -12.51 -7.62 -18.04
CA THR A 207 -11.06 -7.70 -17.94
C THR A 207 -10.64 -9.05 -17.39
N VAL A 208 -9.69 -9.69 -18.05
CA VAL A 208 -8.91 -10.81 -17.51
C VAL A 208 -7.48 -10.36 -17.37
N SER A 209 -6.91 -10.48 -16.19
CA SER A 209 -5.58 -9.96 -15.89
C SER A 209 -4.71 -11.00 -15.21
N GLY A 210 -3.41 -10.94 -15.49
CA GLY A 210 -2.38 -11.63 -14.76
C GLY A 210 -1.20 -10.73 -14.49
N LEU A 211 -0.66 -10.80 -13.26
CA LEU A 211 0.52 -10.07 -12.82
C LEU A 211 1.53 -11.05 -12.24
N VAL A 212 2.81 -10.80 -12.49
CA VAL A 212 3.93 -11.45 -11.82
C VAL A 212 4.91 -10.38 -11.35
N GLY A 213 5.54 -10.61 -10.19
CA GLY A 213 6.41 -9.61 -9.61
C GLY A 213 7.22 -10.12 -8.43
N ALA A 214 7.77 -9.18 -7.69
CA ALA A 214 8.50 -9.45 -6.46
C ALA A 214 8.34 -8.30 -5.47
N ILE A 215 8.32 -8.63 -4.18
CA ILE A 215 8.37 -7.68 -3.06
C ILE A 215 9.69 -7.90 -2.33
N TRP A 216 10.47 -6.84 -2.17
CA TRP A 216 11.72 -6.84 -1.40
C TRP A 216 11.52 -6.14 -0.07
N GLN A 217 11.46 -6.92 1.03
CA GLN A 217 11.39 -6.41 2.40
C GLN A 217 12.78 -5.92 2.84
N VAL A 218 12.95 -4.61 2.98
CA VAL A 218 14.21 -3.98 3.39
C VAL A 218 14.31 -3.90 4.91
N SER A 219 13.21 -3.48 5.57
CA SER A 219 13.04 -3.45 7.01
C SER A 219 11.59 -3.79 7.36
N ASP A 220 11.25 -3.80 8.63
CA ASP A 220 9.87 -4.08 9.07
C ASP A 220 8.86 -3.05 8.57
N ASP A 221 9.33 -1.80 8.36
CA ASP A 221 8.47 -0.68 7.95
C ASP A 221 8.73 -0.19 6.51
N LEU A 222 9.57 -0.91 5.73
CA LEU A 222 9.89 -0.50 4.35
C LEU A 222 10.02 -1.71 3.43
N SER A 223 9.28 -1.70 2.35
CA SER A 223 9.45 -2.63 1.24
C SER A 223 9.47 -1.91 -0.11
N PHE A 224 10.09 -2.54 -1.11
CA PHE A 224 10.00 -2.18 -2.52
C PHE A 224 9.31 -3.28 -3.29
N ASP A 225 8.63 -2.92 -4.34
CA ASP A 225 7.96 -3.87 -5.23
C ASP A 225 8.22 -3.56 -6.71
N VAL A 226 8.09 -4.60 -7.52
CA VAL A 226 8.04 -4.51 -8.97
C VAL A 226 7.03 -5.53 -9.49
N GLY A 227 6.22 -5.13 -10.48
CA GLY A 227 5.24 -5.99 -11.13
C GLY A 227 5.20 -5.78 -12.64
N LEU A 228 4.94 -6.87 -13.36
CA LEU A 228 4.62 -6.87 -14.77
C LEU A 228 3.21 -7.45 -14.92
N ARG A 229 2.30 -6.64 -15.44
CA ARG A 229 0.89 -7.02 -15.65
C ARG A 229 0.60 -7.15 -17.14
N HIS A 230 -0.11 -8.20 -17.50
CA HIS A 230 -0.74 -8.37 -18.80
C HIS A 230 -2.23 -8.61 -18.62
N ALA A 231 -3.05 -7.86 -19.32
CA ALA A 231 -4.50 -8.01 -19.28
C ALA A 231 -5.12 -7.95 -20.67
N ILE A 232 -6.35 -8.47 -20.76
CA ILE A 232 -7.25 -8.28 -21.91
C ILE A 232 -8.49 -7.58 -21.37
N THR A 233 -8.69 -6.33 -21.77
CA THR A 233 -9.82 -5.48 -21.37
C THR A 233 -10.64 -5.10 -22.60
N GLY A 234 -11.92 -5.46 -22.62
CA GLY A 234 -12.79 -5.20 -23.78
C GLY A 234 -12.25 -5.76 -25.10
N GLY A 235 -11.49 -6.87 -25.05
CA GLY A 235 -10.85 -7.48 -26.23
C GLY A 235 -9.50 -6.86 -26.63
N HIS A 236 -9.00 -5.87 -25.88
CA HIS A 236 -7.73 -5.18 -26.14
C HIS A 236 -6.66 -5.60 -25.13
N GLN A 237 -5.44 -5.80 -25.61
CA GLN A 237 -4.29 -6.13 -24.74
C GLN A 237 -3.80 -4.88 -24.01
N VAL A 238 -3.58 -5.01 -22.72
CA VAL A 238 -2.95 -4.03 -21.83
C VAL A 238 -1.68 -4.64 -21.26
N ASN A 239 -0.55 -3.95 -21.38
CA ASN A 239 0.70 -4.33 -20.73
C ASN A 239 1.13 -3.20 -19.80
N GLU A 240 1.47 -3.53 -18.57
CA GLU A 240 1.82 -2.54 -17.56
C GLU A 240 3.06 -2.97 -16.79
N ILE A 241 3.91 -2.00 -16.47
CA ILE A 241 5.01 -2.14 -15.52
C ILE A 241 4.74 -1.25 -14.33
N ARG A 242 4.87 -1.83 -13.14
CA ARG A 242 4.72 -1.19 -11.83
C ARG A 242 6.03 -1.25 -11.08
N ALA A 243 6.40 -0.18 -10.39
CA ALA A 243 7.49 -0.16 -9.44
C ALA A 243 7.14 0.78 -8.30
N GLY A 244 7.21 0.29 -7.07
CA GLY A 244 6.72 1.03 -5.92
C GLY A 244 7.47 0.73 -4.64
N LEU A 245 7.00 1.36 -3.59
CA LEU A 245 7.46 1.17 -2.23
C LEU A 245 6.29 1.33 -1.26
N THR A 246 6.37 0.59 -0.15
CA THR A 246 5.45 0.73 0.97
C THR A 246 6.26 1.06 2.21
N PHE A 247 5.79 2.05 2.98
CA PHE A 247 6.42 2.41 4.25
C PHE A 247 5.38 2.85 5.28
N GLY A 248 5.64 2.46 6.54
CA GLY A 248 4.79 2.76 7.68
C GLY A 248 5.46 3.67 8.69
N PHE A 249 4.68 4.52 9.37
CA PHE A 249 5.18 5.36 10.47
C PHE A 249 4.05 5.72 11.46
N PRO A 250 4.38 5.92 12.75
CA PRO A 250 3.41 6.31 13.77
C PRO A 250 2.92 7.74 13.56
N LEU A 251 1.60 7.98 13.64
CA LEU A 251 0.98 9.29 13.52
C LEU A 251 1.17 10.17 14.77
N ARG A 252 1.48 9.57 15.93
CA ARG A 252 1.77 10.28 17.17
C ARG A 252 3.19 9.94 17.61
N ALA A 253 4.07 10.93 17.64
CA ALA A 253 5.31 10.81 18.38
C ALA A 253 4.93 10.53 19.85
N GLY A 254 5.38 9.39 20.39
CA GLY A 254 5.08 8.99 21.76
C GLY A 254 5.42 10.12 22.72
N SER A 255 4.42 10.70 23.39
CA SER A 255 4.63 11.57 24.52
C SER A 255 5.19 10.68 25.63
N SER A 256 6.49 10.69 25.82
CA SER A 256 7.14 10.19 27.02
C SER A 256 6.67 11.07 28.19
N VAL A 257 5.53 10.72 28.78
CA VAL A 257 5.14 11.26 30.08
C VAL A 257 6.14 10.74 31.07
N GLY A 258 7.17 11.56 31.35
CA GLY A 258 8.07 11.37 32.47
C GLY A 258 7.25 11.26 33.73
N ARG A 259 7.09 10.05 34.27
CA ARG A 259 6.60 9.80 35.60
C ARG A 259 7.67 10.32 36.57
N ASN A 260 7.57 11.58 36.98
CA ASN A 260 8.30 12.10 38.13
C ASN A 260 7.79 11.33 39.36
N GLU A 261 8.47 10.30 39.76
CA GLU A 261 8.40 9.78 41.12
C GLU A 261 8.98 10.82 42.08
N THR A 262 8.11 11.66 42.62
CA THR A 262 8.44 12.45 43.82
C THR A 262 8.56 11.45 44.98
N SER A 263 9.80 11.06 45.25
CA SER A 263 10.21 10.52 46.55
C SER A 263 9.75 11.47 47.64
N ARG A 264 8.79 11.03 48.49
CA ARG A 264 8.54 11.61 49.83
C ARG A 264 9.14 10.68 50.86
N LYS A 265 10.06 11.29 51.58
CA LYS A 265 10.62 10.80 52.86
C LYS A 265 9.54 10.58 53.91
#